data_cfd4702d39fb0e926cd72b0e7eebfbad
#
_entry.id   cfd4702d39fb0e926cd72b0e7eebfbad
#
_cell.length_a   1.000
_cell.length_b   1.000
_cell.length_c   1.000
_cell.angle_alpha   90.00
_cell.angle_beta   90.00
_cell.angle_gamma   90.00
#
_symmetry.space_group_name_H-M   'P 1'
#
loop_
_entity.id
_entity.type
_entity.pdbx_description
1 polymer ?
#
loop_
_entity_poly.entity_id
_entity_poly.type
_entity_poly.pdbx_seq_one_letter_code
_entity_poly.pdbx_strand_id
1 'polypeptide(L)'
;KPAARELQASNRSELELKRTRESLQGTLDELQTSNEELTASNEELQSTNEELQSTNEELETSKEEMQSLNEELHTLNAELQMKMDELAQVNDDMYNLLNSTDIATLFLDRDLKVKRFTEQARRVVRLISSDVGRPIADIVPNVRYATLVEDAERVLQTLVPHETEVQTLDGVWLLARILPYKTSLNVIDGVVITFVDIHRLKRAEQLAASRAIANSIVQTVRDPLLVLDSALHVVSVNRASSELLGLPPSEIHGRSLFELDRDAFAGQGLREALEQVVREGRAVE
;
A
#
# COMPACT_ATOMS: atom_id res chain seq x y z
N LYS A 1 20.98 135.16 10.40
CA LYS A 1 20.66 134.02 11.34
C LYS A 1 19.53 133.08 10.89
N PRO A 2 18.56 133.42 9.95
CA PRO A 2 17.60 132.37 9.48
C PRO A 2 18.16 131.35 8.53
N ALA A 3 19.04 131.74 7.57
CA ALA A 3 19.62 130.82 6.56
C ALA A 3 20.43 129.66 7.13
N ALA A 4 21.06 129.82 8.29
CA ALA A 4 21.84 128.74 8.93
C ALA A 4 20.95 127.65 9.63
N ARG A 5 19.71 128.05 10.04
CA ARG A 5 18.71 127.17 10.59
C ARG A 5 18.01 126.27 9.51
N GLU A 6 17.71 126.92 8.32
CA GLU A 6 17.16 126.19 7.19
C GLU A 6 18.13 125.21 6.60
N LEU A 7 19.45 125.52 6.53
CA LEU A 7 20.46 124.57 6.07
C LEU A 7 20.67 123.41 7.03
N GLN A 8 20.58 123.67 8.38
CA GLN A 8 20.60 122.58 9.37
C GLN A 8 19.33 121.69 9.33
N ALA A 9 18.16 122.28 9.07
CA ALA A 9 16.89 121.52 8.91
C ALA A 9 16.95 120.69 7.64
N SER A 10 17.45 121.17 6.52
CA SER A 10 17.59 120.44 5.25
C SER A 10 18.60 119.27 5.39
N ASN A 11 19.79 119.52 6.00
CA ASN A 11 20.78 118.43 6.25
C ASN A 11 20.24 117.36 7.19
N ARG A 12 19.37 117.71 8.15
CA ARG A 12 18.74 116.73 9.04
C ARG A 12 17.71 115.91 8.32
N SER A 13 16.89 116.51 7.47
CA SER A 13 15.94 115.82 6.62
C SER A 13 16.60 114.92 5.59
N GLU A 14 17.72 115.34 4.98
CA GLU A 14 18.51 114.45 4.09
C GLU A 14 19.11 113.23 4.81
N LEU A 15 19.60 113.49 6.06
CA LEU A 15 20.14 112.38 6.85
C LEU A 15 19.04 111.36 7.28
N GLU A 16 17.85 111.91 7.66
CA GLU A 16 16.67 111.01 7.94
C GLU A 16 16.20 110.25 6.70
N LEU A 17 16.16 110.92 5.54
CA LEU A 17 15.83 110.31 4.28
C LEU A 17 16.85 109.23 3.91
N LYS A 18 18.14 109.46 4.12
CA LYS A 18 19.18 108.49 3.87
C LYS A 18 19.01 107.24 4.78
N ARG A 19 18.79 107.45 6.08
CA ARG A 19 18.55 106.39 7.05
C ARG A 19 17.31 105.59 6.73
N THR A 20 16.23 106.25 6.31
CA THR A 20 15.01 105.60 5.93
C THR A 20 15.20 104.75 4.65
N ARG A 21 15.97 105.31 3.68
CA ARG A 21 16.36 104.52 2.48
C ARG A 21 17.20 103.25 2.80
N GLU A 22 18.22 103.47 3.67
CA GLU A 22 19.05 102.34 4.09
C GLU A 22 18.26 101.30 4.87
N SER A 23 17.35 101.70 5.75
CA SER A 23 16.44 100.77 6.46
C SER A 23 15.47 100.05 5.50
N LEU A 24 14.91 100.82 4.54
CA LEU A 24 14.00 100.24 3.53
C LEU A 24 14.75 99.22 2.64
N GLN A 25 15.96 99.56 2.24
CA GLN A 25 16.83 98.67 1.46
C GLN A 25 17.09 97.36 2.26
N GLY A 26 17.46 97.45 3.54
CA GLY A 26 17.67 96.32 4.42
C GLY A 26 16.43 95.44 4.54
N THR A 27 15.23 96.07 4.72
CA THR A 27 13.96 95.24 4.74
C THR A 27 13.63 94.65 3.40
N LEU A 28 13.96 95.28 2.28
CA LEU A 28 13.76 94.67 0.94
C LEU A 28 14.67 93.45 0.72
N ASP A 29 15.94 93.54 1.15
CA ASP A 29 16.93 92.48 1.07
C ASP A 29 16.48 91.28 1.96
N GLU A 30 16.04 91.60 3.22
CA GLU A 30 15.48 90.57 4.13
C GLU A 30 14.23 89.86 3.52
N LEU A 31 13.29 90.64 2.93
CA LEU A 31 12.08 90.09 2.25
C LEU A 31 12.46 89.24 1.05
N GLN A 32 13.48 89.67 0.29
CA GLN A 32 13.94 88.90 -0.87
C GLN A 32 14.52 87.56 -0.43
N THR A 33 15.42 87.57 0.61
CA THR A 33 15.99 86.34 1.17
C THR A 33 14.93 85.41 1.73
N SER A 34 13.92 85.95 2.47
CA SER A 34 12.81 85.15 2.99
C SER A 34 11.94 84.57 1.90
N ASN A 35 11.75 85.28 0.78
CA ASN A 35 10.99 84.78 -0.37
C ASN A 35 11.78 83.68 -1.10
N GLU A 36 13.08 83.77 -1.22
CA GLU A 36 13.93 82.73 -1.79
C GLU A 36 13.89 81.47 -0.90
N GLU A 37 14.03 81.64 0.45
CA GLU A 37 13.90 80.51 1.39
C GLU A 37 12.52 79.87 1.34
N LEU A 38 11.45 80.65 1.25
CA LEU A 38 10.04 80.09 1.08
C LEU A 38 9.89 79.35 -0.24
N THR A 39 10.49 79.84 -1.33
CA THR A 39 10.44 79.17 -2.63
C THR A 39 11.19 77.83 -2.58
N ALA A 40 12.42 77.83 -2.01
CA ALA A 40 13.17 76.60 -1.84
C ALA A 40 12.49 75.58 -0.94
N SER A 41 11.83 76.04 0.17
CA SER A 41 11.02 75.15 1.02
C SER A 41 9.82 74.59 0.35
N ASN A 42 9.13 75.36 -0.53
CA ASN A 42 8.05 74.88 -1.33
C ASN A 42 8.48 73.83 -2.36
N GLU A 43 9.63 74.05 -3.01
CA GLU A 43 10.20 73.04 -3.95
C GLU A 43 10.56 71.76 -3.22
N GLU A 44 11.14 71.84 -2.02
CA GLU A 44 11.47 70.67 -1.19
C GLU A 44 10.18 69.93 -0.75
N LEU A 45 9.14 70.67 -0.32
CA LEU A 45 7.86 70.07 0.01
C LEU A 45 7.19 69.41 -1.19
N GLN A 46 7.28 70.00 -2.38
CA GLN A 46 6.76 69.40 -3.60
C GLN A 46 7.49 68.08 -3.95
N SER A 47 8.83 68.08 -3.90
CA SER A 47 9.66 66.90 -4.11
C SER A 47 9.30 65.80 -3.12
N THR A 48 9.13 66.14 -1.83
CA THR A 48 8.76 65.17 -0.78
C THR A 48 7.35 64.58 -1.03
N ASN A 49 6.42 65.40 -1.52
CA ASN A 49 5.09 64.92 -1.88
C ASN A 49 5.12 63.96 -3.08
N GLU A 50 5.94 64.25 -4.10
CA GLU A 50 6.12 63.39 -5.25
C GLU A 50 6.78 62.04 -4.84
N GLU A 51 7.77 62.05 -3.93
CA GLU A 51 8.36 60.83 -3.36
C GLU A 51 7.33 60.03 -2.53
N LEU A 52 6.51 60.71 -1.70
CA LEU A 52 5.45 60.08 -0.94
C LEU A 52 4.38 59.43 -1.85
N GLN A 53 4.01 60.09 -2.95
CA GLN A 53 3.11 59.53 -3.91
C GLN A 53 3.69 58.29 -4.58
N SER A 54 4.96 58.33 -5.02
CA SER A 54 5.65 57.19 -5.62
C SER A 54 5.72 56.01 -4.66
N THR A 55 6.11 56.26 -3.37
CA THR A 55 6.14 55.18 -2.36
C THR A 55 4.78 54.61 -2.03
N ASN A 56 3.70 55.39 -2.10
CA ASN A 56 2.33 54.89 -1.93
C ASN A 56 1.93 54.00 -3.10
N GLU A 57 2.26 54.38 -4.34
CA GLU A 57 2.01 53.54 -5.52
C GLU A 57 2.78 52.23 -5.47
N GLU A 58 4.04 52.25 -5.03
CA GLU A 58 4.86 51.02 -4.79
C GLU A 58 4.25 50.13 -3.69
N LEU A 59 3.75 50.72 -2.60
CA LEU A 59 3.10 49.98 -1.53
C LEU A 59 1.79 49.33 -2.00
N GLU A 60 1.01 50.02 -2.84
CA GLU A 60 -0.22 49.49 -3.39
C GLU A 60 0.03 48.30 -4.33
N THR A 61 1.02 48.42 -5.22
CA THR A 61 1.48 47.32 -6.08
C THR A 61 2.01 46.14 -5.28
N SER A 62 2.83 46.38 -4.25
CA SER A 62 3.33 45.31 -3.37
C SER A 62 2.23 44.63 -2.59
N LYS A 63 1.18 45.35 -2.19
CA LYS A 63 0.01 44.80 -1.53
C LYS A 63 -0.80 43.87 -2.48
N GLU A 64 -0.97 44.32 -3.74
CA GLU A 64 -1.63 43.50 -4.76
C GLU A 64 -0.85 42.22 -5.08
N GLU A 65 0.49 42.32 -5.19
CA GLU A 65 1.34 41.14 -5.38
C GLU A 65 1.25 40.18 -4.19
N MET A 66 1.28 40.68 -2.95
CA MET A 66 1.13 39.86 -1.75
C MET A 66 -0.26 39.17 -1.71
N GLN A 67 -1.31 39.85 -2.15
CA GLN A 67 -2.63 39.26 -2.21
C GLN A 67 -2.69 38.15 -3.25
N SER A 68 -2.12 38.37 -4.46
CA SER A 68 -2.02 37.35 -5.50
C SER A 68 -1.22 36.12 -5.04
N LEU A 69 -0.07 36.34 -4.38
CA LEU A 69 0.72 35.23 -3.81
C LEU A 69 -0.06 34.45 -2.73
N ASN A 70 -0.85 35.14 -1.92
CA ASN A 70 -1.65 34.49 -0.89
C ASN A 70 -2.78 33.64 -1.53
N GLU A 71 -3.43 34.11 -2.58
CA GLU A 71 -4.41 33.34 -3.35
C GLU A 71 -3.77 32.10 -4.01
N GLU A 72 -2.56 32.25 -4.57
CA GLU A 72 -1.80 31.13 -5.14
C GLU A 72 -1.41 30.10 -4.08
N LEU A 73 -0.94 30.54 -2.90
CA LEU A 73 -0.65 29.65 -1.78
C LEU A 73 -1.89 28.90 -1.28
N HIS A 74 -3.03 29.55 -1.21
CA HIS A 74 -4.30 28.89 -0.86
C HIS A 74 -4.69 27.82 -1.87
N THR A 75 -4.54 28.12 -3.17
CA THR A 75 -4.81 27.16 -4.24
C THR A 75 -3.89 25.97 -4.19
N LEU A 76 -2.57 26.18 -4.03
CA LEU A 76 -1.56 25.13 -3.86
C LEU A 76 -1.84 24.25 -2.63
N ASN A 77 -2.18 24.86 -1.50
CA ASN A 77 -2.53 24.10 -0.30
C ASN A 77 -3.76 23.22 -0.48
N ALA A 78 -4.79 23.75 -1.16
CA ALA A 78 -5.97 22.96 -1.48
C ALA A 78 -5.65 21.79 -2.43
N GLU A 79 -4.81 22.02 -3.44
CA GLU A 79 -4.36 20.98 -4.36
C GLU A 79 -3.52 19.91 -3.65
N LEU A 80 -2.59 20.31 -2.77
CA LEU A 80 -1.81 19.39 -1.94
C LEU A 80 -2.71 18.53 -1.05
N GLN A 81 -3.72 19.14 -0.42
CA GLN A 81 -4.68 18.40 0.42
C GLN A 81 -5.45 17.37 -0.41
N MET A 82 -5.97 17.75 -1.58
CA MET A 82 -6.65 16.80 -2.49
C MET A 82 -5.73 15.64 -2.90
N LYS A 83 -4.45 15.92 -3.19
CA LYS A 83 -3.48 14.87 -3.53
C LYS A 83 -3.16 13.96 -2.36
N MET A 84 -3.08 14.48 -1.15
CA MET A 84 -2.91 13.67 0.06
C MET A 84 -4.11 12.76 0.31
N ASP A 85 -5.32 13.27 0.14
CA ASP A 85 -6.56 12.49 0.31
C ASP A 85 -6.68 11.39 -0.77
N GLU A 86 -6.35 11.70 -2.04
CA GLU A 86 -6.28 10.73 -3.13
C GLU A 86 -5.27 9.60 -2.84
N LEU A 87 -4.07 9.96 -2.38
CA LEU A 87 -3.04 8.98 -2.00
C LEU A 87 -3.47 8.13 -0.79
N ALA A 88 -4.14 8.71 0.20
CA ALA A 88 -4.67 7.99 1.33
C ALA A 88 -5.72 6.97 0.87
N GLN A 89 -6.66 7.37 0.01
CA GLN A 89 -7.67 6.48 -0.54
C GLN A 89 -7.06 5.32 -1.33
N VAL A 90 -6.11 5.59 -2.23
CA VAL A 90 -5.40 4.53 -3.00
C VAL A 90 -4.66 3.57 -2.07
N ASN A 91 -4.05 4.09 -1.01
CA ASN A 91 -3.37 3.24 -0.01
C ASN A 91 -4.35 2.36 0.76
N ASP A 92 -5.53 2.90 1.15
CA ASP A 92 -6.57 2.14 1.83
C ASP A 92 -7.18 1.07 0.92
N ASP A 93 -7.42 1.39 -0.35
CA ASP A 93 -7.91 0.43 -1.34
C ASP A 93 -6.89 -0.70 -1.55
N MET A 94 -5.60 -0.38 -1.67
CA MET A 94 -4.53 -1.37 -1.77
C MET A 94 -4.46 -2.24 -0.50
N TYR A 95 -4.56 -1.64 0.68
CA TYR A 95 -4.56 -2.36 1.95
C TYR A 95 -5.75 -3.33 2.03
N ASN A 96 -6.94 -2.88 1.65
CA ASN A 96 -8.15 -3.69 1.61
C ASN A 96 -8.04 -4.84 0.60
N LEU A 97 -7.52 -4.59 -0.60
CA LEU A 97 -7.28 -5.62 -1.62
C LEU A 97 -6.31 -6.70 -1.11
N LEU A 98 -5.18 -6.31 -0.54
CA LEU A 98 -4.19 -7.24 0.00
C LEU A 98 -4.74 -8.06 1.17
N ASN A 99 -5.55 -7.48 2.04
CA ASN A 99 -6.10 -8.17 3.20
C ASN A 99 -7.41 -8.95 2.90
N SER A 100 -8.12 -8.63 1.81
CA SER A 100 -9.29 -9.40 1.37
C SER A 100 -8.93 -10.76 0.75
N THR A 101 -7.69 -10.92 0.30
CA THR A 101 -7.14 -12.20 -0.12
C THR A 101 -6.56 -12.90 1.11
N ASP A 102 -6.89 -14.19 1.31
CA ASP A 102 -6.30 -14.99 2.40
C ASP A 102 -4.80 -15.32 2.16
N ILE A 103 -4.10 -14.45 1.42
CA ILE A 103 -2.69 -14.62 1.07
C ILE A 103 -1.83 -13.86 2.06
N ALA A 104 -1.01 -14.57 2.80
CA ALA A 104 0.03 -13.98 3.63
C ALA A 104 1.13 -13.40 2.73
N THR A 105 1.27 -12.06 2.70
CA THR A 105 2.23 -11.37 1.84
C THR A 105 3.19 -10.53 2.67
N LEU A 106 4.47 -10.62 2.36
CA LEU A 106 5.56 -9.91 3.01
C LEU A 106 6.41 -9.21 1.95
N PHE A 107 6.61 -7.91 2.09
CA PHE A 107 7.46 -7.09 1.23
C PHE A 107 8.76 -6.80 1.96
N LEU A 108 9.88 -7.14 1.36
CA LEU A 108 11.22 -6.85 1.84
C LEU A 108 11.92 -5.87 0.90
N ASP A 109 12.77 -5.02 1.45
CA ASP A 109 13.66 -4.16 0.67
C ASP A 109 14.89 -4.91 0.15
N ARG A 110 15.85 -4.17 -0.45
CA ARG A 110 17.10 -4.76 -0.99
C ARG A 110 18.01 -5.33 0.08
N ASP A 111 17.90 -4.85 1.32
CA ASP A 111 18.64 -5.33 2.48
C ASP A 111 17.88 -6.43 3.23
N LEU A 112 16.81 -6.97 2.63
CA LEU A 112 15.88 -7.94 3.22
C LEU A 112 15.25 -7.47 4.54
N LYS A 113 15.06 -6.15 4.71
CA LYS A 113 14.30 -5.59 5.81
C LYS A 113 12.82 -5.53 5.47
N VAL A 114 11.99 -5.75 6.46
CA VAL A 114 10.53 -5.70 6.32
C VAL A 114 10.07 -4.30 5.96
N LYS A 115 9.48 -4.11 4.77
CA LYS A 115 8.83 -2.85 4.34
C LYS A 115 7.36 -2.81 4.70
N ARG A 116 6.66 -3.90 4.42
CA ARG A 116 5.20 -4.02 4.59
C ARG A 116 4.80 -5.48 4.67
N PHE A 117 3.67 -5.77 5.31
CA PHE A 117 3.11 -7.11 5.37
C PHE A 117 1.58 -7.06 5.54
N THR A 118 0.90 -8.14 5.13
CA THR A 118 -0.54 -8.32 5.34
C THR A 118 -0.83 -8.87 6.73
N GLU A 119 -2.08 -8.73 7.19
CA GLU A 119 -2.50 -9.30 8.48
C GLU A 119 -2.33 -10.83 8.53
N GLN A 120 -2.56 -11.51 7.39
CA GLN A 120 -2.32 -12.95 7.25
C GLN A 120 -0.85 -13.33 7.45
N ALA A 121 0.09 -12.46 7.05
CA ALA A 121 1.52 -12.71 7.23
C ALA A 121 1.93 -12.78 8.71
N ARG A 122 1.21 -12.12 9.60
CA ARG A 122 1.42 -12.21 11.07
C ARG A 122 1.29 -13.63 11.59
N ARG A 123 0.38 -14.43 11.01
CA ARG A 123 0.17 -15.83 11.41
C ARG A 123 1.32 -16.73 10.98
N VAL A 124 1.90 -16.41 9.81
CA VAL A 124 2.97 -17.22 9.18
C VAL A 124 4.34 -16.86 9.72
N VAL A 125 4.63 -15.56 9.96
CA VAL A 125 5.97 -15.05 10.32
C VAL A 125 6.00 -14.39 11.70
N ARG A 126 4.89 -14.36 12.45
CA ARG A 126 4.77 -13.73 13.79
C ARG A 126 5.22 -12.27 13.84
N LEU A 127 4.87 -11.50 12.81
CA LEU A 127 5.23 -10.09 12.69
C LEU A 127 4.36 -9.19 13.56
N ILE A 128 4.97 -8.14 14.09
CA ILE A 128 4.28 -7.03 14.76
C ILE A 128 4.60 -5.72 14.01
N SER A 129 3.81 -4.67 14.23
CA SER A 129 3.97 -3.42 13.49
C SER A 129 5.35 -2.75 13.67
N SER A 130 6.00 -2.97 14.82
CA SER A 130 7.35 -2.46 15.09
C SER A 130 8.48 -3.23 14.36
N ASP A 131 8.17 -4.35 13.68
CA ASP A 131 9.16 -5.09 12.90
C ASP A 131 9.42 -4.49 11.52
N VAL A 132 8.66 -3.46 11.12
CA VAL A 132 8.97 -2.70 9.92
C VAL A 132 10.35 -2.06 10.06
N GLY A 133 11.20 -2.27 9.06
CA GLY A 133 12.61 -1.86 9.04
C GLY A 133 13.59 -2.87 9.64
N ARG A 134 13.12 -3.96 10.29
CA ARG A 134 14.01 -5.03 10.80
C ARG A 134 14.36 -6.03 9.71
N PRO A 135 15.59 -6.59 9.74
CA PRO A 135 15.96 -7.68 8.86
C PRO A 135 15.08 -8.92 9.11
N ILE A 136 14.66 -9.59 8.04
CA ILE A 136 13.85 -10.81 8.15
C ILE A 136 14.60 -11.94 8.88
N ALA A 137 15.93 -11.95 8.82
CA ALA A 137 16.79 -12.91 9.51
C ALA A 137 16.63 -12.85 11.04
N ASP A 138 16.25 -11.69 11.61
CA ASP A 138 16.08 -11.49 13.05
C ASP A 138 14.68 -11.91 13.54
N ILE A 139 13.82 -12.34 12.63
CA ILE A 139 12.43 -12.67 12.92
C ILE A 139 12.25 -14.19 12.92
N VAL A 140 11.69 -14.73 14.00
CA VAL A 140 11.44 -16.16 14.11
C VAL A 140 10.15 -16.52 13.36
N PRO A 141 10.25 -17.23 12.22
CA PRO A 141 9.06 -17.60 11.46
C PRO A 141 8.27 -18.72 12.15
N ASN A 142 6.96 -18.75 11.95
CA ASN A 142 6.08 -19.86 12.35
C ASN A 142 6.01 -20.96 11.27
N VAL A 143 6.96 -20.95 10.32
CA VAL A 143 7.08 -21.93 9.24
C VAL A 143 8.44 -22.63 9.30
N ARG A 144 8.45 -23.88 8.86
CA ARG A 144 9.67 -24.67 8.70
C ARG A 144 10.32 -24.34 7.34
N TYR A 145 10.99 -23.19 7.27
CA TYR A 145 11.64 -22.70 6.05
C TYR A 145 13.02 -22.16 6.40
N ALA A 146 13.97 -23.08 6.59
CA ALA A 146 15.33 -22.74 7.04
C ALA A 146 16.11 -21.89 6.04
N THR A 147 15.87 -22.06 4.74
CA THR A 147 16.59 -21.37 3.64
C THR A 147 15.85 -20.10 3.15
N LEU A 148 14.88 -19.58 3.91
CA LEU A 148 14.08 -18.41 3.48
C LEU A 148 14.94 -17.20 3.11
N VAL A 149 15.93 -16.86 3.92
CA VAL A 149 16.83 -15.71 3.71
C VAL A 149 17.69 -15.93 2.47
N GLU A 150 18.32 -17.11 2.37
CA GLU A 150 19.18 -17.49 1.26
C GLU A 150 18.43 -17.52 -0.08
N ASP A 151 17.20 -18.02 -0.08
CA ASP A 151 16.34 -18.04 -1.26
C ASP A 151 15.88 -16.64 -1.66
N ALA A 152 15.60 -15.75 -0.69
CA ALA A 152 15.28 -14.34 -0.95
C ALA A 152 16.49 -13.60 -1.53
N GLU A 153 17.69 -13.79 -1.01
CA GLU A 153 18.93 -13.24 -1.56
C GLU A 153 19.18 -13.74 -2.98
N ARG A 154 18.99 -15.04 -3.23
CA ARG A 154 19.13 -15.62 -4.57
C ARG A 154 18.15 -14.99 -5.55
N VAL A 155 16.89 -14.79 -5.17
CA VAL A 155 15.90 -14.13 -6.04
C VAL A 155 16.28 -12.67 -6.32
N LEU A 156 16.80 -11.93 -5.34
CA LEU A 156 17.34 -10.58 -5.56
C LEU A 156 18.48 -10.53 -6.56
N GLN A 157 19.39 -11.51 -6.51
CA GLN A 157 20.57 -11.58 -7.37
C GLN A 157 20.23 -12.06 -8.78
N THR A 158 19.40 -13.11 -8.89
CA THR A 158 19.12 -13.78 -10.17
C THR A 158 17.89 -13.24 -10.87
N LEU A 159 16.99 -12.58 -10.14
CA LEU A 159 15.65 -12.12 -10.58
C LEU A 159 14.75 -13.26 -11.06
N VAL A 160 15.10 -14.49 -10.73
CA VAL A 160 14.30 -15.67 -11.05
C VAL A 160 13.38 -15.96 -9.87
N PRO A 161 12.05 -16.06 -10.07
CA PRO A 161 11.11 -16.45 -9.03
C PRO A 161 11.48 -17.81 -8.42
N HIS A 162 11.29 -17.92 -7.09
CA HIS A 162 11.47 -19.18 -6.38
C HIS A 162 10.16 -19.62 -5.72
N GLU A 163 9.83 -20.91 -5.87
CA GLU A 163 8.64 -21.50 -5.24
C GLU A 163 9.03 -22.75 -4.48
N THR A 164 8.49 -22.91 -3.29
CA THR A 164 8.71 -24.12 -2.49
C THR A 164 7.51 -24.38 -1.56
N GLU A 165 7.26 -25.66 -1.29
CA GLU A 165 6.25 -26.06 -0.33
C GLU A 165 6.86 -26.12 1.07
N VAL A 166 6.21 -25.47 2.02
CA VAL A 166 6.65 -25.40 3.42
C VAL A 166 5.51 -25.76 4.35
N GLN A 167 5.84 -26.11 5.59
CA GLN A 167 4.84 -26.35 6.62
C GLN A 167 4.97 -25.34 7.75
N THR A 168 3.83 -24.90 8.29
CA THR A 168 3.82 -24.22 9.58
C THR A 168 4.24 -25.17 10.70
N LEU A 169 4.59 -24.65 11.87
CA LEU A 169 4.87 -25.47 13.05
C LEU A 169 3.65 -26.32 13.46
N ASP A 170 2.43 -25.85 13.15
CA ASP A 170 1.17 -26.56 13.40
C ASP A 170 0.80 -27.57 12.30
N GLY A 171 1.67 -27.76 11.30
CA GLY A 171 1.50 -28.78 10.26
C GLY A 171 0.65 -28.37 9.05
N VAL A 172 0.28 -27.09 8.90
CA VAL A 172 -0.44 -26.59 7.72
C VAL A 172 0.52 -26.46 6.54
N TRP A 173 0.15 -26.98 5.39
CA TRP A 173 0.93 -26.85 4.16
C TRP A 173 0.68 -25.50 3.49
N LEU A 174 1.77 -24.81 3.18
CA LEU A 174 1.78 -23.52 2.47
C LEU A 174 2.67 -23.64 1.24
N LEU A 175 2.27 -22.98 0.15
CA LEU A 175 3.14 -22.70 -1.00
C LEU A 175 3.79 -21.33 -0.76
N ALA A 176 5.09 -21.32 -0.52
CA ALA A 176 5.89 -20.11 -0.43
C ALA A 176 6.38 -19.71 -1.82
N ARG A 177 6.16 -18.47 -2.21
CA ARG A 177 6.65 -17.87 -3.45
C ARG A 177 7.47 -16.64 -3.12
N ILE A 178 8.65 -16.53 -3.69
CA ILE A 178 9.52 -15.36 -3.61
C ILE A 178 9.67 -14.79 -5.00
N LEU A 179 9.24 -13.53 -5.18
CA LEU A 179 9.29 -12.82 -6.46
C LEU A 179 10.08 -11.53 -6.32
N PRO A 180 10.83 -11.10 -7.37
CA PRO A 180 11.45 -9.80 -7.37
C PRO A 180 10.38 -8.70 -7.42
N TYR A 181 10.50 -7.71 -6.51
CA TYR A 181 9.62 -6.54 -6.48
C TYR A 181 10.23 -5.41 -7.31
N LYS A 182 9.46 -4.95 -8.32
CA LYS A 182 9.85 -3.87 -9.22
C LYS A 182 8.99 -2.64 -9.00
N THR A 183 9.61 -1.47 -9.04
CA THR A 183 8.90 -0.19 -9.10
C THR A 183 8.29 0.05 -10.49
N SER A 184 7.43 1.06 -10.61
CA SER A 184 6.88 1.53 -11.90
C SER A 184 7.96 1.92 -12.91
N LEU A 185 9.14 2.30 -12.45
CA LEU A 185 10.31 2.62 -13.28
C LEU A 185 11.15 1.37 -13.65
N ASN A 186 10.62 0.14 -13.40
CA ASN A 186 11.30 -1.13 -13.64
C ASN A 186 12.62 -1.31 -12.87
N VAL A 187 12.76 -0.61 -11.73
CA VAL A 187 13.90 -0.76 -10.82
C VAL A 187 13.54 -1.80 -9.76
N ILE A 188 14.44 -2.76 -9.52
CA ILE A 188 14.28 -3.73 -8.43
C ILE A 188 14.40 -3.00 -7.10
N ASP A 189 13.38 -3.13 -6.26
CA ASP A 189 13.31 -2.44 -4.96
C ASP A 189 13.20 -3.43 -3.78
N GLY A 190 13.35 -4.72 -4.07
CA GLY A 190 13.33 -5.77 -3.06
C GLY A 190 12.69 -7.06 -3.57
N VAL A 191 12.11 -7.83 -2.65
CA VAL A 191 11.34 -9.05 -2.95
C VAL A 191 9.98 -9.03 -2.29
N VAL A 192 9.03 -9.74 -2.90
CA VAL A 192 7.73 -10.07 -2.29
C VAL A 192 7.71 -11.55 -2.00
N ILE A 193 7.38 -11.91 -0.78
CA ILE A 193 7.19 -13.30 -0.35
C ILE A 193 5.70 -13.49 -0.09
N THR A 194 5.11 -14.49 -0.73
CA THR A 194 3.72 -14.87 -0.51
C THR A 194 3.63 -16.29 0.01
N PHE A 195 2.68 -16.53 0.91
CA PHE A 195 2.36 -17.86 1.42
C PHE A 195 0.89 -18.13 1.17
N VAL A 196 0.61 -19.16 0.37
CA VAL A 196 -0.74 -19.59 -0.01
C VAL A 196 -1.05 -20.91 0.69
N ASP A 197 -2.19 -21.00 1.36
CA ASP A 197 -2.63 -22.25 2.00
C ASP A 197 -2.99 -23.30 0.93
N ILE A 198 -2.22 -24.38 0.91
CA ILE A 198 -2.44 -25.55 0.04
C ILE A 198 -2.81 -26.81 0.84
N HIS A 199 -3.17 -26.64 2.12
CA HIS A 199 -3.42 -27.78 3.01
C HIS A 199 -4.59 -28.67 2.51
N ARG A 200 -5.66 -28.07 2.01
CA ARG A 200 -6.80 -28.79 1.43
C ARG A 200 -6.39 -29.57 0.19
N LEU A 201 -5.56 -28.98 -0.67
CA LEU A 201 -5.04 -29.62 -1.88
C LEU A 201 -4.19 -30.84 -1.50
N LYS A 202 -3.25 -30.68 -0.58
CA LYS A 202 -2.37 -31.75 -0.12
C LYS A 202 -3.14 -32.89 0.55
N ARG A 203 -4.17 -32.60 1.33
CA ARG A 203 -5.03 -33.63 1.92
C ARG A 203 -5.80 -34.40 0.85
N ALA A 204 -6.31 -33.73 -0.18
CA ALA A 204 -7.00 -34.39 -1.28
C ALA A 204 -6.03 -35.31 -2.06
N GLU A 205 -4.83 -34.85 -2.36
CA GLU A 205 -3.78 -35.65 -3.01
C GLU A 205 -3.41 -36.88 -2.18
N GLN A 206 -3.17 -36.72 -0.87
CA GLN A 206 -2.84 -37.83 0.02
C GLN A 206 -3.97 -38.85 0.11
N LEU A 207 -5.22 -38.39 0.19
CA LEU A 207 -6.39 -39.26 0.21
C LEU A 207 -6.54 -40.03 -1.11
N ALA A 208 -6.35 -39.38 -2.25
CA ALA A 208 -6.36 -39.97 -3.56
C ALA A 208 -5.25 -41.05 -3.71
N ALA A 209 -4.02 -40.71 -3.28
CA ALA A 209 -2.89 -41.63 -3.28
C ALA A 209 -3.16 -42.85 -2.38
N SER A 210 -3.67 -42.62 -1.17
CA SER A 210 -4.04 -43.71 -0.25
C SER A 210 -5.10 -44.62 -0.82
N ARG A 211 -6.13 -44.04 -1.45
CA ARG A 211 -7.19 -44.83 -2.15
C ARG A 211 -6.61 -45.66 -3.31
N ALA A 212 -5.72 -45.05 -4.10
CA ALA A 212 -5.10 -45.77 -5.23
C ALA A 212 -4.23 -46.94 -4.74
N ILE A 213 -3.47 -46.77 -3.66
CA ILE A 213 -2.70 -47.87 -3.05
C ILE A 213 -3.63 -48.97 -2.51
N ALA A 214 -4.67 -48.58 -1.76
CA ALA A 214 -5.64 -49.53 -1.24
C ALA A 214 -6.30 -50.35 -2.37
N ASN A 215 -6.75 -49.67 -3.43
CA ASN A 215 -7.30 -50.35 -4.61
C ASN A 215 -6.26 -51.26 -5.27
N SER A 216 -5.02 -50.83 -5.42
CA SER A 216 -3.94 -51.66 -6.01
C SER A 216 -3.73 -52.94 -5.19
N ILE A 217 -3.70 -52.82 -3.85
CA ILE A 217 -3.57 -53.96 -2.96
C ILE A 217 -4.73 -54.95 -3.17
N VAL A 218 -5.98 -54.44 -3.15
CA VAL A 218 -7.18 -55.27 -3.35
C VAL A 218 -7.16 -55.98 -4.71
N GLN A 219 -6.72 -55.30 -5.76
CA GLN A 219 -6.64 -55.88 -7.11
C GLN A 219 -5.52 -56.94 -7.25
N THR A 220 -4.48 -56.95 -6.39
CA THR A 220 -3.40 -57.91 -6.41
C THR A 220 -3.66 -59.19 -5.58
N VAL A 221 -4.69 -59.16 -4.72
CA VAL A 221 -5.11 -60.35 -3.95
C VAL A 221 -5.59 -61.45 -4.91
N ARG A 222 -5.08 -62.65 -4.72
CA ARG A 222 -5.40 -63.79 -5.57
C ARG A 222 -6.75 -64.45 -5.26
N ASP A 223 -7.24 -64.24 -4.03
CA ASP A 223 -8.57 -64.75 -3.64
C ASP A 223 -9.65 -63.80 -4.17
N PRO A 224 -10.75 -64.32 -4.68
CA PRO A 224 -11.87 -63.53 -5.14
C PRO A 224 -12.47 -62.68 -3.99
N LEU A 225 -12.48 -61.37 -4.19
CA LEU A 225 -13.02 -60.41 -3.22
C LEU A 225 -14.17 -59.64 -3.87
N LEU A 226 -15.32 -59.63 -3.21
CA LEU A 226 -16.50 -58.86 -3.55
C LEU A 226 -16.89 -57.98 -2.38
N VAL A 227 -17.11 -56.69 -2.64
CA VAL A 227 -17.66 -55.74 -1.66
C VAL A 227 -19.10 -55.48 -2.01
N LEU A 228 -20.00 -55.68 -1.05
CA LEU A 228 -21.44 -55.53 -1.22
C LEU A 228 -21.95 -54.35 -0.38
N ASP A 229 -23.00 -53.70 -0.84
CA ASP A 229 -23.77 -52.75 -0.05
C ASP A 229 -24.79 -53.47 0.86
N SER A 230 -25.55 -52.70 1.65
CA SER A 230 -26.58 -53.24 2.55
C SER A 230 -27.77 -53.89 1.82
N ALA A 231 -27.92 -53.66 0.53
CA ALA A 231 -28.93 -54.31 -0.34
C ALA A 231 -28.36 -55.50 -1.13
N LEU A 232 -27.10 -55.90 -0.80
CA LEU A 232 -26.36 -57.00 -1.43
C LEU A 232 -26.04 -56.77 -2.92
N HIS A 233 -25.96 -55.48 -3.35
CA HIS A 233 -25.45 -55.15 -4.67
C HIS A 233 -23.91 -54.97 -4.60
N VAL A 234 -23.27 -55.35 -5.68
CA VAL A 234 -21.80 -55.31 -5.75
C VAL A 234 -21.32 -53.86 -5.94
N VAL A 235 -20.57 -53.39 -4.96
CA VAL A 235 -19.93 -52.04 -4.96
C VAL A 235 -18.52 -52.08 -5.53
N SER A 236 -17.78 -53.19 -5.30
CA SER A 236 -16.41 -53.34 -5.81
C SER A 236 -16.06 -54.80 -5.96
N VAL A 237 -15.20 -55.08 -6.95
CA VAL A 237 -14.64 -56.42 -7.20
C VAL A 237 -13.15 -56.32 -7.42
N ASN A 238 -12.40 -57.36 -7.05
CA ASN A 238 -11.02 -57.47 -7.45
C ASN A 238 -10.87 -58.25 -8.75
N ARG A 239 -9.67 -58.29 -9.30
CA ARG A 239 -9.34 -58.99 -10.54
C ARG A 239 -9.71 -60.48 -10.48
N ALA A 240 -9.41 -61.16 -9.36
CA ALA A 240 -9.68 -62.56 -9.18
C ALA A 240 -11.19 -62.86 -9.22
N SER A 241 -12.04 -62.01 -8.67
CA SER A 241 -13.50 -62.12 -8.77
C SER A 241 -14.00 -61.96 -10.21
N SER A 242 -13.43 -60.99 -10.96
CA SER A 242 -13.80 -60.79 -12.36
C SER A 242 -13.41 -61.98 -13.25
N GLU A 243 -12.25 -62.57 -13.01
CA GLU A 243 -11.77 -63.78 -13.69
C GLU A 243 -12.62 -64.99 -13.32
N LEU A 244 -13.02 -65.13 -12.05
CA LEU A 244 -13.90 -66.24 -11.60
C LEU A 244 -15.30 -66.16 -12.23
N LEU A 245 -15.89 -64.96 -12.26
CA LEU A 245 -17.21 -64.72 -12.81
C LEU A 245 -17.25 -64.65 -14.34
N GLY A 246 -16.10 -64.50 -14.99
CA GLY A 246 -16.00 -64.36 -16.44
C GLY A 246 -16.59 -63.06 -16.98
N LEU A 247 -16.79 -62.05 -16.11
CA LEU A 247 -17.42 -60.78 -16.44
C LEU A 247 -16.48 -59.60 -16.15
N PRO A 248 -16.50 -58.57 -16.98
CA PRO A 248 -15.72 -57.37 -16.70
C PRO A 248 -16.32 -56.63 -15.50
N PRO A 249 -15.50 -55.85 -14.72
CA PRO A 249 -15.97 -55.11 -13.53
C PRO A 249 -17.14 -54.18 -13.80
N SER A 250 -17.23 -53.61 -15.01
CA SER A 250 -18.35 -52.72 -15.44
C SER A 250 -19.69 -53.40 -15.53
N GLU A 251 -19.70 -54.70 -15.77
CA GLU A 251 -20.93 -55.50 -15.84
C GLU A 251 -21.32 -56.11 -14.50
N ILE A 252 -20.39 -56.13 -13.55
CA ILE A 252 -20.59 -56.70 -12.20
C ILE A 252 -21.08 -55.57 -11.24
N HIS A 253 -20.54 -54.39 -11.37
CA HIS A 253 -20.82 -53.25 -10.48
C HIS A 253 -22.31 -52.85 -10.52
N GLY A 254 -22.91 -52.71 -9.34
CA GLY A 254 -24.33 -52.32 -9.17
C GLY A 254 -25.34 -53.43 -9.36
N ARG A 255 -24.93 -54.64 -9.76
CA ARG A 255 -25.85 -55.80 -9.83
C ARG A 255 -25.96 -56.48 -8.46
N SER A 256 -27.12 -57.11 -8.26
CA SER A 256 -27.30 -57.99 -7.11
C SER A 256 -26.39 -59.20 -7.22
N LEU A 257 -25.73 -59.56 -6.11
CA LEU A 257 -24.84 -60.72 -6.06
C LEU A 257 -25.53 -62.01 -6.63
N PHE A 258 -26.83 -62.16 -6.35
CA PHE A 258 -27.61 -63.34 -6.74
C PHE A 258 -28.03 -63.33 -8.21
N GLU A 259 -27.83 -62.24 -8.94
CA GLU A 259 -28.08 -62.13 -10.38
C GLU A 259 -26.83 -62.40 -11.23
N LEU A 260 -25.64 -62.34 -10.63
CA LEU A 260 -24.35 -62.48 -11.33
C LEU A 260 -24.07 -63.96 -11.72
N ASP A 261 -24.34 -64.89 -10.82
CA ASP A 261 -24.21 -66.30 -11.09
C ASP A 261 -25.28 -67.05 -10.27
N ARG A 262 -26.35 -67.47 -10.96
CA ARG A 262 -27.46 -68.15 -10.30
C ARG A 262 -27.09 -69.53 -9.73
N ASP A 263 -26.11 -70.19 -10.30
CA ASP A 263 -25.73 -71.55 -9.86
C ASP A 263 -24.69 -71.51 -8.76
N ALA A 264 -23.73 -70.52 -8.77
CA ALA A 264 -22.68 -70.38 -7.75
C ALA A 264 -23.19 -69.79 -6.41
N PHE A 265 -24.19 -68.90 -6.49
CA PHE A 265 -24.67 -68.12 -5.30
C PHE A 265 -26.14 -68.49 -4.94
N ALA A 266 -26.74 -69.53 -5.55
CA ALA A 266 -28.12 -69.94 -5.33
C ALA A 266 -28.36 -70.70 -4.01
N GLY A 267 -27.35 -71.01 -3.24
CA GLY A 267 -27.50 -71.68 -1.95
C GLY A 267 -28.30 -70.82 -0.95
N GLN A 268 -29.44 -71.33 -0.47
CA GLN A 268 -30.30 -70.67 0.52
C GLN A 268 -29.50 -70.24 1.76
N GLY A 269 -28.49 -71.02 2.18
CA GLY A 269 -27.63 -70.70 3.33
C GLY A 269 -26.74 -69.44 3.15
N LEU A 270 -26.23 -69.16 1.93
CA LEU A 270 -25.41 -67.98 1.66
C LEU A 270 -26.22 -66.69 1.76
N ARG A 271 -27.43 -66.67 1.23
CA ARG A 271 -28.32 -65.51 1.32
C ARG A 271 -28.67 -65.21 2.78
N GLU A 272 -29.07 -66.19 3.55
CA GLU A 272 -29.43 -66.07 4.96
C GLU A 272 -28.21 -65.58 5.77
N ALA A 273 -27.02 -66.09 5.52
CA ALA A 273 -25.79 -65.68 6.18
C ALA A 273 -25.42 -64.22 5.86
N LEU A 274 -25.49 -63.79 4.60
CA LEU A 274 -25.21 -62.40 4.21
C LEU A 274 -26.24 -61.42 4.79
N GLU A 275 -27.54 -61.78 4.79
CA GLU A 275 -28.59 -60.96 5.41
C GLU A 275 -28.43 -60.88 6.92
N GLN A 276 -27.91 -61.92 7.57
CA GLN A 276 -27.56 -61.90 8.99
C GLN A 276 -26.37 -60.99 9.24
N VAL A 277 -25.29 -61.04 8.43
CA VAL A 277 -24.14 -60.14 8.52
C VAL A 277 -24.58 -58.67 8.39
N VAL A 278 -25.45 -58.35 7.42
CA VAL A 278 -26.00 -57.01 7.25
C VAL A 278 -26.80 -56.55 8.46
N ARG A 279 -27.57 -57.45 9.09
CA ARG A 279 -28.44 -57.17 10.24
C ARG A 279 -27.67 -57.03 11.56
N GLU A 280 -26.71 -57.91 11.78
CA GLU A 280 -25.98 -58.01 13.06
C GLU A 280 -24.60 -57.31 13.06
N GLY A 281 -24.04 -56.98 11.88
CA GLY A 281 -22.70 -56.37 11.75
C GLY A 281 -21.56 -57.26 12.19
N ARG A 282 -21.75 -58.59 12.23
CA ARG A 282 -20.75 -59.57 12.64
C ARG A 282 -20.36 -60.45 11.48
N ALA A 283 -19.08 -60.82 11.42
CA ALA A 283 -18.59 -61.81 10.44
C ALA A 283 -19.22 -63.17 10.69
N VAL A 284 -19.60 -63.86 9.63
CA VAL A 284 -20.04 -65.24 9.65
C VAL A 284 -18.98 -66.05 8.87
N GLU A 285 -18.45 -67.08 9.46
CA GLU A 285 -17.53 -68.03 8.81
C GLU A 285 -18.25 -69.17 8.14
#